data_b9c2893f2019996d47661980ff6ec745
#
_entry.id   b9c2893f2019996d47661980ff6ec745
#
_cell.length_a   1.000
_cell.length_b   1.000
_cell.length_c   1.000
_cell.angle_alpha   90.00
_cell.angle_beta   90.00
_cell.angle_gamma   90.00
#
_symmetry.space_group_name_H-M   'P 1'
#
loop_
_entity.id
_entity.type
_entity.pdbx_description
1 polymer ?
#
loop_
_entity_poly.entity_id
_entity_poly.type
_entity_poly.pdbx_seq_one_letter_code
_entity_poly.pdbx_strand_id
1 'polypeptide(L)'
;DYFNGAVNPQTDWLDAALGTEPVVMGDLILAEILQGFQNDRDYRKAQRLLEGIPFMDMLGRELAVKSAQHYRYLRKKGVTVRKTIDVMIGTFCIHHGITLLHRDRDFVPMEKYLNLMSVVPTNLEEYDE
;
A
#
# COMPACT_ATOMS: atom_id res chain seq x y z
N ASP A 1 5.48 -8.26 9.30
CA ASP A 1 4.22 -7.54 9.08
C ASP A 1 4.09 -7.08 7.65
N TYR A 2 2.88 -7.01 7.17
CA TYR A 2 2.57 -6.57 5.83
C TYR A 2 1.67 -5.35 5.83
N PHE A 3 1.90 -4.45 4.88
CA PHE A 3 0.97 -3.38 4.56
C PHE A 3 0.15 -3.76 3.35
N ASN A 4 -1.14 -3.52 3.45
CA ASN A 4 -2.03 -3.71 2.32
C ASN A 4 -2.06 -2.43 1.50
N GLY A 5 -1.24 -2.40 0.43
CA GLY A 5 -1.16 -1.24 -0.46
C GLY A 5 -2.01 -1.37 -1.71
N ALA A 6 -2.71 -2.47 -1.86
CA ALA A 6 -3.56 -2.64 -3.04
C ALA A 6 -4.87 -1.89 -2.86
N VAL A 7 -5.20 -1.06 -3.83
CA VAL A 7 -6.45 -0.33 -3.83
C VAL A 7 -7.50 -1.18 -4.55
N ASN A 8 -8.09 -2.10 -3.81
CA ASN A 8 -9.11 -2.98 -4.34
C ASN A 8 -10.23 -3.09 -3.32
N PRO A 9 -11.44 -2.62 -3.62
CA PRO A 9 -12.53 -2.62 -2.67
C PRO A 9 -13.16 -3.99 -2.39
N GLN A 10 -12.66 -5.05 -3.00
CA GLN A 10 -13.23 -6.38 -2.80
C GLN A 10 -12.77 -6.99 -1.49
N THR A 11 -13.73 -7.42 -0.69
CA THR A 11 -13.46 -7.95 0.64
C THR A 11 -12.78 -9.32 0.63
N ASP A 12 -12.99 -10.12 -0.39
CA ASP A 12 -12.38 -11.45 -0.48
C ASP A 12 -10.86 -11.38 -0.43
N TRP A 13 -10.30 -10.42 -1.14
CA TRP A 13 -8.86 -10.23 -1.16
C TRP A 13 -8.33 -9.85 0.24
N LEU A 14 -9.04 -8.96 0.91
CA LEU A 14 -8.66 -8.51 2.24
C LEU A 14 -8.76 -9.64 3.25
N ASP A 15 -9.82 -10.43 3.19
CA ASP A 15 -10.01 -11.57 4.08
C ASP A 15 -8.87 -12.57 3.93
N ALA A 16 -8.46 -12.84 2.70
CA ALA A 16 -7.36 -13.76 2.45
C ALA A 16 -6.04 -13.25 3.03
N ALA A 17 -5.78 -11.95 2.89
CA ALA A 17 -4.58 -11.34 3.44
C ALA A 17 -4.56 -11.41 4.96
N LEU A 18 -5.71 -11.13 5.60
CA LEU A 18 -5.83 -11.12 7.06
C LEU A 18 -5.72 -12.50 7.68
N GLY A 19 -6.04 -13.55 6.94
CA GLY A 19 -6.04 -14.91 7.46
C GLY A 19 -4.67 -15.56 7.57
N THR A 20 -3.62 -14.99 6.98
CA THR A 20 -2.33 -15.65 6.84
C THR A 20 -1.19 -15.00 7.59
N GLU A 21 -1.19 -13.68 7.71
CA GLU A 21 -0.05 -12.93 8.26
C GLU A 21 -0.54 -11.76 9.10
N PRO A 22 0.27 -11.32 10.07
CA PRO A 22 -0.02 -10.06 10.75
C PRO A 22 -0.03 -8.91 9.76
N VAL A 23 -1.11 -8.15 9.73
CA VAL A 23 -1.30 -7.04 8.80
C VAL A 23 -1.45 -5.74 9.58
N VAL A 24 -0.79 -4.70 9.08
CA VAL A 24 -0.91 -3.35 9.64
C VAL A 24 -1.50 -2.45 8.56
N MET A 25 -2.41 -1.58 8.96
CA MET A 25 -3.06 -0.64 8.05
C MET A 25 -2.47 0.75 8.23
N GLY A 26 -2.07 1.38 7.14
CA GLY A 26 -1.63 2.77 7.17
C GLY A 26 -2.75 3.72 6.76
N ASP A 27 -2.68 4.95 7.24
CA ASP A 27 -3.71 5.95 6.99
C ASP A 27 -3.88 6.27 5.50
N LEU A 28 -2.79 6.35 4.74
CA LEU A 28 -2.87 6.62 3.31
C LEU A 28 -3.55 5.48 2.55
N ILE A 29 -3.25 4.26 2.96
CA ILE A 29 -3.85 3.07 2.35
C ILE A 29 -5.33 2.99 2.71
N LEU A 30 -5.65 3.28 3.97
CA LEU A 30 -7.04 3.29 4.41
C LEU A 30 -7.88 4.26 3.60
N ALA A 31 -7.34 5.46 3.36
CA ALA A 31 -8.04 6.47 2.56
C ALA A 31 -8.28 5.96 1.13
N GLU A 32 -7.28 5.34 0.53
CA GLU A 32 -7.43 4.82 -0.84
C GLU A 32 -8.44 3.70 -0.92
N ILE A 33 -8.44 2.79 0.06
CA ILE A 33 -9.39 1.68 0.06
C ILE A 33 -10.81 2.21 0.22
N LEU A 34 -11.03 3.08 1.21
CA LEU A 34 -12.37 3.54 1.52
C LEU A 34 -12.96 4.41 0.41
N GLN A 35 -12.15 5.24 -0.23
CA GLN A 35 -12.65 6.09 -1.31
C GLN A 35 -13.10 5.30 -2.54
N GLY A 36 -12.67 4.05 -2.67
CA GLY A 36 -13.03 3.20 -3.80
C GLY A 36 -14.44 2.66 -3.75
N PHE A 37 -15.10 2.72 -2.61
CA PHE A 37 -16.48 2.22 -2.48
C PHE A 37 -17.47 3.28 -2.94
N GLN A 38 -18.34 2.92 -3.86
CA GLN A 38 -19.37 3.85 -4.37
C GLN A 38 -20.68 3.74 -3.59
N ASN A 39 -20.95 2.58 -3.02
CA ASN A 39 -22.16 2.28 -2.30
C ASN A 39 -21.95 2.54 -0.81
N ASP A 40 -22.84 3.32 -0.20
CA ASP A 40 -22.72 3.70 1.21
C ASP A 40 -22.73 2.50 2.15
N ARG A 41 -23.53 1.51 1.83
CA ARG A 41 -23.63 0.30 2.65
C ARG A 41 -22.32 -0.47 2.66
N ASP A 42 -21.73 -0.65 1.48
CA ASP A 42 -20.46 -1.35 1.36
C ASP A 42 -19.31 -0.55 2.00
N TYR A 43 -19.36 0.78 1.86
CA TYR A 43 -18.39 1.65 2.50
C TYR A 43 -18.43 1.48 4.02
N ARG A 44 -19.60 1.52 4.63
CA ARG A 44 -19.73 1.37 6.08
C ARG A 44 -19.28 0.00 6.55
N LYS A 45 -19.58 -1.02 5.77
CA LYS A 45 -19.17 -2.39 6.10
C LYS A 45 -17.65 -2.51 6.06
N ALA A 46 -17.03 -1.97 5.03
CA ALA A 46 -15.57 -1.97 4.89
C ALA A 46 -14.91 -1.19 6.02
N GLN A 47 -15.44 -0.02 6.36
CA GLN A 47 -14.90 0.79 7.45
C GLN A 47 -14.90 0.02 8.76
N ARG A 48 -16.00 -0.64 9.08
CA ARG A 48 -16.08 -1.44 10.31
C ARG A 48 -15.08 -2.59 10.31
N LEU A 49 -14.94 -3.26 9.18
CA LEU A 49 -14.00 -4.38 9.06
C LEU A 49 -12.56 -3.90 9.27
N LEU A 50 -12.21 -2.77 8.67
CA LEU A 50 -10.84 -2.25 8.74
C LEU A 50 -10.48 -1.66 10.10
N GLU A 51 -11.47 -1.26 10.90
CA GLU A 51 -11.22 -0.76 12.24
C GLU A 51 -10.56 -1.80 13.16
N GLY A 52 -10.73 -3.08 12.85
CA GLY A 52 -10.13 -4.15 13.65
C GLY A 52 -8.65 -4.41 13.34
N ILE A 53 -8.08 -3.74 12.36
CA ILE A 53 -6.69 -3.97 11.96
C ILE A 53 -5.79 -2.97 12.68
N PRO A 54 -4.62 -3.40 13.20
CA PRO A 54 -3.65 -2.47 13.77
C PRO A 54 -3.31 -1.35 12.79
N PHE A 55 -3.19 -0.15 13.29
CA PHE A 55 -3.15 1.06 12.48
C PHE A 55 -1.88 1.88 12.76
N MET A 56 -1.33 2.51 11.71
CA MET A 56 -0.19 3.42 11.83
C MET A 56 -0.37 4.64 10.96
N ASP A 57 0.07 5.79 11.47
CA ASP A 57 0.19 7.00 10.65
C ASP A 57 1.45 6.88 9.79
N MET A 58 1.34 7.25 8.52
CA MET A 58 2.39 6.91 7.55
C MET A 58 3.32 8.06 7.21
N LEU A 59 2.88 9.30 7.28
CA LEU A 59 3.68 10.38 6.71
C LEU A 59 4.42 11.19 7.78
N GLY A 60 3.99 12.37 8.09
CA GLY A 60 4.74 13.26 8.94
C GLY A 60 5.88 13.93 8.20
N ARG A 61 6.58 14.85 8.88
CA ARG A 61 7.61 15.68 8.24
C ARG A 61 8.78 14.84 7.71
N GLU A 62 9.31 13.95 8.52
CA GLU A 62 10.48 13.17 8.14
C GLU A 62 10.22 12.33 6.89
N LEU A 63 9.11 11.59 6.88
CA LEU A 63 8.81 10.74 5.75
C LEU A 63 8.33 11.53 4.53
N ALA A 64 7.76 12.72 4.74
CA ALA A 64 7.45 13.61 3.62
C ALA A 64 8.72 14.00 2.87
N VAL A 65 9.77 14.37 3.62
CA VAL A 65 11.05 14.72 3.01
C VAL A 65 11.69 13.52 2.33
N LYS A 66 11.69 12.36 3.00
CA LYS A 66 12.21 11.13 2.40
C LYS A 66 11.46 10.74 1.14
N SER A 67 10.15 10.89 1.14
CA SER A 67 9.34 10.60 -0.05
C SER A 67 9.73 11.48 -1.21
N ALA A 68 9.96 12.76 -0.95
CA ALA A 68 10.42 13.67 -1.99
C ALA A 68 11.80 13.26 -2.53
N GLN A 69 12.69 12.82 -1.66
CA GLN A 69 14.01 12.33 -2.06
C GLN A 69 13.91 11.09 -2.94
N HIS A 70 13.04 10.15 -2.55
CA HIS A 70 12.81 8.93 -3.33
C HIS A 70 12.19 9.24 -4.69
N TYR A 71 11.22 10.15 -4.72
CA TYR A 71 10.62 10.60 -5.97
C TYR A 71 11.67 11.16 -6.92
N ARG A 72 12.54 12.04 -6.42
CA ARG A 72 13.60 12.65 -7.23
C ARG A 72 14.60 11.62 -7.72
N TYR A 73 14.94 10.66 -6.87
CA TYR A 73 15.86 9.60 -7.23
C TYR A 73 15.30 8.73 -8.36
N LEU A 74 14.04 8.35 -8.24
CA LEU A 74 13.36 7.56 -9.28
C LEU A 74 13.33 8.33 -10.60
N ARG A 75 13.03 9.62 -10.54
CA ARG A 75 13.02 10.46 -11.73
C ARG A 75 14.39 10.50 -12.42
N LYS A 76 15.45 10.57 -11.64
CA LYS A 76 16.81 10.52 -12.19
C LYS A 76 17.13 9.19 -12.85
N LYS A 77 16.48 8.12 -12.43
CA LYS A 77 16.62 6.81 -13.04
C LYS A 77 15.71 6.63 -14.26
N GLY A 78 15.03 7.67 -14.68
CA GLY A 78 14.14 7.61 -15.84
C GLY A 78 12.75 7.08 -15.54
N VAL A 79 12.39 6.95 -14.27
CA VAL A 79 11.07 6.45 -13.89
C VAL A 79 10.09 7.61 -13.83
N THR A 80 8.95 7.47 -14.51
CA THR A 80 7.85 8.40 -14.39
C THR A 80 6.92 7.92 -13.28
N VAL A 81 6.88 8.68 -12.19
CA VAL A 81 5.99 8.37 -11.08
C VAL A 81 4.59 8.84 -11.42
N ARG A 82 3.63 7.92 -11.41
CA ARG A 82 2.25 8.23 -11.77
C ARG A 82 1.43 8.74 -10.59
N LYS A 83 1.72 8.26 -9.39
CA LYS A 83 1.01 8.64 -8.18
C LYS A 83 1.98 8.91 -7.05
N THR A 84 1.99 10.13 -6.56
CA THR A 84 2.83 10.51 -5.44
C THR A 84 2.54 9.69 -4.20
N ILE A 85 1.28 9.35 -3.96
CA ILE A 85 0.89 8.58 -2.79
C ILE A 85 1.58 7.21 -2.75
N ASP A 86 1.85 6.60 -3.89
CA ASP A 86 2.54 5.32 -3.94
C ASP A 86 3.98 5.44 -3.46
N VAL A 87 4.65 6.55 -3.78
CA VAL A 87 5.99 6.80 -3.27
C VAL A 87 5.97 7.00 -1.75
N MET A 88 4.95 7.67 -1.23
CA MET A 88 4.79 7.85 0.21
C MET A 88 4.59 6.52 0.92
N ILE A 89 3.74 5.67 0.38
CA ILE A 89 3.48 4.34 0.95
C ILE A 89 4.75 3.50 0.92
N GLY A 90 5.42 3.47 -0.22
CA GLY A 90 6.66 2.70 -0.36
C GLY A 90 7.76 3.21 0.57
N THR A 91 7.89 4.52 0.70
CA THR A 91 8.87 5.14 1.60
C THR A 91 8.64 4.73 3.03
N PHE A 92 7.38 4.73 3.48
CA PHE A 92 7.04 4.28 4.82
C PHE A 92 7.48 2.83 5.03
N CYS A 93 7.20 1.95 4.10
CA CYS A 93 7.57 0.55 4.20
C CYS A 93 9.07 0.35 4.23
N ILE A 94 9.81 1.08 3.40
CA ILE A 94 11.27 1.02 3.38
C ILE A 94 11.84 1.49 4.71
N HIS A 95 11.34 2.62 5.21
CA HIS A 95 11.83 3.22 6.44
C HIS A 95 11.66 2.29 7.65
N HIS A 96 10.52 1.62 7.74
CA HIS A 96 10.21 0.75 8.87
C HIS A 96 10.57 -0.72 8.63
N GLY A 97 11.12 -1.07 7.47
CA GLY A 97 11.45 -2.45 7.15
C GLY A 97 10.23 -3.35 7.08
N ILE A 98 9.12 -2.83 6.57
CA ILE A 98 7.85 -3.55 6.49
C ILE A 98 7.63 -4.00 5.05
N THR A 99 7.19 -5.24 4.87
CA THR A 99 6.87 -5.77 3.55
C THR A 99 5.52 -5.24 3.09
N LEU A 100 5.47 -4.70 1.88
CA LEU A 100 4.25 -4.17 1.29
C LEU A 100 3.49 -5.29 0.59
N LEU A 101 2.23 -5.42 0.95
CA LEU A 101 1.30 -6.35 0.31
C LEU A 101 0.51 -5.59 -0.76
N HIS A 102 0.78 -5.87 -2.03
CA HIS A 102 0.15 -5.14 -3.13
C HIS A 102 0.09 -5.97 -4.40
N ARG A 103 -0.63 -5.47 -5.38
CA ARG A 103 -0.61 -6.00 -6.75
C ARG A 103 -0.64 -4.86 -7.77
N ASP A 104 0.13 -3.80 -7.53
CA ASP A 104 0.17 -2.62 -8.37
C ASP A 104 1.56 -2.48 -8.96
N ARG A 105 1.64 -2.38 -10.29
CA ARG A 105 2.90 -2.23 -11.02
C ARG A 105 3.63 -0.95 -10.65
N ASP A 106 2.92 0.04 -10.14
CA ASP A 106 3.53 1.33 -9.79
C ASP A 106 4.57 1.18 -8.68
N PHE A 107 4.56 0.08 -7.92
CA PHE A 107 5.56 -0.19 -6.90
C PHE A 107 6.81 -0.90 -7.42
N VAL A 108 6.78 -1.44 -8.63
CA VAL A 108 7.92 -2.19 -9.18
C VAL A 108 9.20 -1.37 -9.23
N PRO A 109 9.20 -0.09 -9.68
CA PRO A 109 10.43 0.69 -9.68
C PRO A 109 11.01 0.88 -8.28
N MET A 110 10.17 0.94 -7.25
CA MET A 110 10.65 1.07 -5.87
C MET A 110 11.29 -0.23 -5.39
N GLU A 111 10.80 -1.37 -5.83
CA GLU A 111 11.43 -2.66 -5.56
C GLU A 111 12.82 -2.72 -6.20
N LYS A 112 12.90 -2.27 -7.44
CA LYS A 112 14.15 -2.33 -8.21
C LYS A 112 15.21 -1.36 -7.71
N TYR A 113 14.83 -0.12 -7.44
CA TYR A 113 15.78 0.95 -7.19
C TYR A 113 15.92 1.34 -5.73
N LEU A 114 14.94 1.03 -4.89
CA LEU A 114 14.90 1.48 -3.50
C LEU A 114 14.82 0.33 -2.50
N ASN A 115 14.91 -0.90 -2.99
CA ASN A 115 14.87 -2.10 -2.15
C ASN A 115 13.58 -2.26 -1.35
N LEU A 116 12.47 -1.79 -1.90
CA LEU A 116 11.17 -2.03 -1.29
C LEU A 116 10.91 -3.54 -1.27
N MET A 117 10.59 -4.07 -0.10
CA MET A 117 10.18 -5.46 0.03
C MET A 117 8.68 -5.55 -0.20
N SER A 118 8.26 -6.42 -1.10
CA SER A 118 6.86 -6.56 -1.40
C SER A 118 6.50 -7.98 -1.76
N VAL A 119 5.22 -8.28 -1.67
CA VAL A 119 4.68 -9.59 -2.01
C VAL A 119 3.28 -9.42 -2.56
N VAL A 120 2.91 -10.28 -3.51
CA VAL A 120 1.56 -10.33 -4.06
C VAL A 120 0.82 -11.45 -3.33
N PRO A 121 -0.40 -11.20 -2.83
CA PRO A 121 -1.17 -12.25 -2.16
C PRO A 121 -1.36 -13.45 -3.09
N THR A 122 -1.10 -14.65 -2.57
CA THR A 122 -1.09 -15.87 -3.36
C THR A 122 -2.39 -16.10 -4.11
N ASN A 123 -3.50 -15.80 -3.47
CA ASN A 123 -4.81 -16.00 -4.08
C ASN A 123 -5.15 -14.99 -5.18
N LEU A 124 -4.26 -14.02 -5.42
CA LEU A 124 -4.46 -12.99 -6.45
C LEU A 124 -3.42 -13.06 -7.56
N GLU A 125 -2.48 -13.99 -7.51
CA GLU A 125 -1.42 -14.08 -8.49
C GLU A 125 -1.94 -14.20 -9.93
N GLU A 126 -3.02 -14.90 -10.12
CA GLU A 126 -3.62 -15.10 -11.43
C GLU A 126 -4.18 -13.80 -12.04
N TYR A 127 -4.34 -12.76 -11.26
CA TYR A 127 -4.85 -11.48 -11.73
C TYR A 127 -3.76 -10.49 -12.07
N ASP A 128 -2.53 -10.90 -11.97
CA ASP A 128 -1.38 -10.00 -12.02
C ASP A 128 -0.69 -9.98 -13.36
N GLU A 129 -1.42 -10.19 -14.39
CA GLU A 129 -0.87 -10.24 -15.75
C GLU A 129 -0.90 -8.91 -16.48
#